data_4093df4030ecfb61a68d79c0b6fdb481
#
_entry.id   4093df4030ecfb61a68d79c0b6fdb481
#
_cell.length_a   1.000
_cell.length_b   1.000
_cell.length_c   1.000
_cell.angle_alpha   90.00
_cell.angle_beta   90.00
_cell.angle_gamma   90.00
#
_symmetry.space_group_name_H-M   'P 1'
#
loop_
_entity.id
_entity.type
_entity.pdbx_description
1 polymer ?
#
loop_
_entity_poly.entity_id
_entity_poly.type
_entity_poly.pdbx_seq_one_letter_code
_entity_poly.pdbx_strand_id
1 'polypeptide(L)'
;PYRAGPQARQAETTEVDKMLKAGVIEPATSEWASPVVLVPKPDGSLRFCVDYRRLNAITVRDTYPLPRMDECIDSLGDAVVFSTLDCNSGYWQIPLHEADRDKTTFCSHAGTFRFLRMPFGLRNAPATFQRAIDIILSGLKWRTCLVYLDDIIIYSTSREDHFRHVDEVLTTLRDAGLSLKLKKCHFFKEAVDYLGHVIRPGRLEVAEKNTAALKEAKLPRTQTELKSF
;
A
#
# COMPACT_ATOMS: atom_id res chain seq x y z
N PRO A 1 7.80 -17.70 17.67
CA PRO A 1 8.57 -16.56 17.15
C PRO A 1 9.98 -16.96 16.80
N TYR A 2 10.57 -16.29 15.81
CA TYR A 2 11.98 -16.49 15.45
C TYR A 2 12.91 -15.95 16.57
N ARG A 3 14.13 -16.51 16.65
CA ARG A 3 15.13 -16.04 17.60
C ARG A 3 15.48 -14.58 17.27
N ALA A 4 15.33 -13.67 18.23
CA ALA A 4 15.58 -12.24 18.06
C ALA A 4 16.47 -11.69 19.17
N GLY A 5 17.37 -10.78 18.83
CA GLY A 5 18.18 -10.04 19.78
C GLY A 5 17.36 -9.01 20.59
N PRO A 6 17.93 -8.42 21.65
CA PRO A 6 17.20 -7.50 22.54
C PRO A 6 16.57 -6.30 21.82
N GLN A 7 17.28 -5.66 20.89
CA GLN A 7 16.77 -4.54 20.10
C GLN A 7 15.58 -4.92 19.21
N ALA A 8 15.65 -6.09 18.58
CA ALA A 8 14.59 -6.60 17.74
C ALA A 8 13.33 -6.92 18.58
N ARG A 9 13.49 -7.50 19.76
CA ARG A 9 12.37 -7.74 20.69
C ARG A 9 11.73 -6.44 21.14
N GLN A 10 12.52 -5.41 21.46
CA GLN A 10 12.00 -4.11 21.83
C GLN A 10 11.22 -3.46 20.70
N ALA A 11 11.73 -3.52 19.47
CA ALA A 11 11.03 -3.00 18.29
C ALA A 11 9.71 -3.74 18.04
N GLU A 12 9.71 -5.06 18.19
CA GLU A 12 8.51 -5.92 18.06
C GLU A 12 7.46 -5.54 19.11
N THR A 13 7.84 -5.44 20.38
CA THR A 13 6.93 -5.05 21.47
C THR A 13 6.36 -3.66 21.26
N THR A 14 7.21 -2.70 20.86
CA THR A 14 6.76 -1.33 20.56
C THR A 14 5.71 -1.30 19.44
N GLU A 15 5.88 -2.11 18.41
CA GLU A 15 4.93 -2.13 17.29
C GLU A 15 3.62 -2.84 17.68
N VAL A 16 3.68 -3.93 18.45
CA VAL A 16 2.51 -4.59 19.02
C VAL A 16 1.71 -3.63 19.90
N ASP A 17 2.36 -2.87 20.78
CA ASP A 17 1.69 -1.88 21.64
C ASP A 17 0.99 -0.78 20.83
N LYS A 18 1.60 -0.32 19.73
CA LYS A 18 0.97 0.66 18.81
C LYS A 18 -0.28 0.08 18.15
N MET A 19 -0.19 -1.15 17.66
CA MET A 19 -1.33 -1.81 17.01
C MET A 19 -2.48 -2.09 17.99
N LEU A 20 -2.17 -2.48 19.24
CA LEU A 20 -3.17 -2.64 20.31
C LEU A 20 -3.85 -1.31 20.62
N LYS A 21 -3.09 -0.22 20.83
CA LYS A 21 -3.64 1.12 21.09
C LYS A 21 -4.49 1.64 19.93
N ALA A 22 -4.14 1.28 18.71
CA ALA A 22 -4.88 1.65 17.51
C ALA A 22 -6.14 0.76 17.28
N GLY A 23 -6.38 -0.27 18.08
CA GLY A 23 -7.49 -1.20 17.89
C GLY A 23 -7.40 -2.01 16.59
N VAL A 24 -6.20 -2.25 16.11
CA VAL A 24 -5.95 -3.02 14.87
C VAL A 24 -5.82 -4.50 15.18
N ILE A 25 -5.30 -4.84 16.36
CA ILE A 25 -5.12 -6.20 16.86
C ILE A 25 -5.72 -6.34 18.26
N GLU A 26 -5.95 -7.59 18.66
CA GLU A 26 -6.33 -7.97 20.03
C GLU A 26 -5.59 -9.24 20.47
N PRO A 27 -5.43 -9.50 21.79
CA PRO A 27 -4.93 -10.77 22.29
C PRO A 27 -5.82 -11.92 21.81
N ALA A 28 -5.22 -13.06 21.46
CA ALA A 28 -5.96 -14.20 20.93
C ALA A 28 -5.39 -15.54 21.39
N THR A 29 -6.28 -16.53 21.45
CA THR A 29 -5.94 -17.96 21.51
C THR A 29 -6.51 -18.60 20.26
N SER A 30 -5.67 -19.22 19.44
CA SER A 30 -6.08 -19.74 18.14
C SER A 30 -5.22 -20.95 17.76
N GLU A 31 -5.78 -21.84 16.97
CA GLU A 31 -5.04 -22.95 16.32
C GLU A 31 -4.12 -22.43 15.20
N TRP A 32 -4.35 -21.19 14.72
CA TRP A 32 -3.54 -20.55 13.70
C TRP A 32 -2.42 -19.74 14.36
N ALA A 33 -1.23 -19.82 13.78
CA ALA A 33 -0.10 -19.02 14.25
C ALA A 33 0.88 -18.74 13.10
N SER A 34 1.08 -17.48 12.80
CA SER A 34 2.09 -16.99 11.86
C SER A 34 3.25 -16.36 12.63
N PRO A 35 4.51 -16.57 12.22
CA PRO A 35 5.64 -15.93 12.90
C PRO A 35 5.79 -14.47 12.47
N VAL A 36 6.41 -13.65 13.34
CA VAL A 36 6.81 -12.28 13.04
C VAL A 36 8.23 -12.27 12.47
N VAL A 37 8.45 -11.46 11.45
CA VAL A 37 9.74 -11.17 10.83
C VAL A 37 9.98 -9.67 10.86
N LEU A 38 11.13 -9.26 11.35
CA LEU A 38 11.56 -7.86 11.34
C LEU A 38 12.51 -7.64 10.15
N VAL A 39 12.13 -6.74 9.25
CA VAL A 39 12.88 -6.43 8.03
C VAL A 39 13.54 -5.06 8.18
N PRO A 40 14.87 -4.95 8.03
CA PRO A 40 15.55 -3.66 8.05
C PRO A 40 15.07 -2.75 6.91
N LYS A 41 14.82 -1.48 7.22
CA LYS A 41 14.56 -0.43 6.23
C LYS A 41 15.86 0.31 5.87
N PRO A 42 15.90 1.04 4.74
CA PRO A 42 17.06 1.85 4.37
C PRO A 42 17.46 2.90 5.41
N ASP A 43 16.52 3.38 6.23
CA ASP A 43 16.74 4.34 7.32
C ASP A 43 17.26 3.69 8.62
N GLY A 44 17.57 2.40 8.61
CA GLY A 44 18.01 1.62 9.77
C GLY A 44 16.88 1.20 10.73
N SER A 45 15.67 1.67 10.55
CA SER A 45 14.52 1.21 11.35
C SER A 45 14.07 -0.20 10.92
N LEU A 46 13.30 -0.87 11.78
CA LEU A 46 12.76 -2.19 11.51
C LEU A 46 11.30 -2.10 11.06
N ARG A 47 10.96 -2.85 10.01
CA ARG A 47 9.57 -3.07 9.60
C ARG A 47 9.06 -4.35 10.23
N PHE A 48 7.97 -4.25 10.99
CA PHE A 48 7.24 -5.39 11.51
C PHE A 48 6.42 -6.05 10.39
N CYS A 49 6.68 -7.32 10.14
CA CYS A 49 5.97 -8.11 9.12
C CYS A 49 5.51 -9.42 9.74
N VAL A 50 4.28 -9.83 9.44
CA VAL A 50 3.81 -11.19 9.77
C VAL A 50 4.02 -12.07 8.55
N ASP A 51 4.62 -13.22 8.74
CA ASP A 51 4.88 -14.17 7.66
C ASP A 51 3.66 -15.04 7.37
N TYR A 52 2.81 -14.56 6.47
CA TYR A 52 1.62 -15.27 6.02
C TYR A 52 1.84 -16.23 4.86
N ARG A 53 3.08 -16.57 4.48
CA ARG A 53 3.34 -17.46 3.33
C ARG A 53 2.58 -18.79 3.42
N ARG A 54 2.51 -19.41 4.61
CA ARG A 54 1.79 -20.67 4.83
C ARG A 54 0.27 -20.48 4.68
N LEU A 55 -0.30 -19.42 5.25
CA LEU A 55 -1.70 -19.06 5.09
C LEU A 55 -2.02 -18.74 3.63
N ASN A 56 -1.18 -17.95 2.97
CA ASN A 56 -1.33 -17.58 1.57
C ASN A 56 -1.31 -18.77 0.62
N ALA A 57 -0.53 -19.83 0.94
CA ALA A 57 -0.45 -21.05 0.12
C ALA A 57 -1.80 -21.78 0.02
N ILE A 58 -2.60 -21.75 1.09
CA ILE A 58 -3.93 -22.41 1.13
C ILE A 58 -5.08 -21.44 0.84
N THR A 59 -4.81 -20.14 0.75
CA THR A 59 -5.83 -19.13 0.44
C THR A 59 -6.15 -19.18 -1.05
N VAL A 60 -7.43 -19.30 -1.39
CA VAL A 60 -7.90 -19.19 -2.77
C VAL A 60 -7.63 -17.77 -3.29
N ARG A 61 -7.03 -17.67 -4.47
CA ARG A 61 -6.68 -16.36 -5.05
C ARG A 61 -7.94 -15.63 -5.51
N ASP A 62 -8.08 -14.38 -5.08
CA ASP A 62 -9.03 -13.43 -5.65
C ASP A 62 -8.47 -12.91 -6.98
N THR A 63 -9.26 -13.00 -8.03
CA THR A 63 -8.88 -12.60 -9.40
C THR A 63 -9.40 -11.20 -9.75
N TYR A 64 -9.71 -10.37 -8.76
CA TYR A 64 -10.14 -8.99 -9.03
C TYR A 64 -9.08 -8.26 -9.89
N PRO A 65 -9.49 -7.69 -11.04
CA PRO A 65 -8.55 -7.08 -11.97
C PRO A 65 -7.98 -5.79 -11.35
N LEU A 66 -6.65 -5.71 -11.30
CA LEU A 66 -6.00 -4.43 -11.06
C LEU A 66 -6.01 -3.62 -12.37
N PRO A 67 -6.17 -2.29 -12.29
CA PRO A 67 -6.03 -1.44 -13.46
C PRO A 67 -4.67 -1.64 -14.11
N ARG A 68 -4.58 -1.53 -15.42
CA ARG A 68 -3.29 -1.54 -16.10
C ARG A 68 -2.59 -0.19 -15.89
N MET A 69 -1.30 -0.24 -15.58
CA MET A 69 -0.53 0.98 -15.32
C MET A 69 -0.43 1.87 -16.56
N ASP A 70 -0.29 1.28 -17.76
CA ASP A 70 -0.29 1.99 -19.03
C ASP A 70 -1.60 2.74 -19.27
N GLU A 71 -2.76 2.08 -19.06
CA GLU A 71 -4.08 2.73 -19.18
C GLU A 71 -4.26 3.88 -18.18
N CYS A 72 -3.77 3.72 -16.94
CA CYS A 72 -3.80 4.79 -15.94
C CYS A 72 -2.97 6.00 -16.39
N ILE A 73 -1.78 5.77 -16.96
CA ILE A 73 -0.89 6.82 -17.41
C ILE A 73 -1.46 7.53 -18.64
N ASP A 74 -1.99 6.79 -19.61
CA ASP A 74 -2.59 7.34 -20.83
C ASP A 74 -3.79 8.24 -20.52
N SER A 75 -4.55 7.91 -19.46
CA SER A 75 -5.71 8.71 -19.03
C SER A 75 -5.35 10.08 -18.45
N LEU A 76 -4.07 10.34 -18.16
CA LEU A 76 -3.59 11.60 -17.60
C LEU A 76 -3.15 12.61 -18.68
N GLY A 77 -3.23 12.25 -19.98
CA GLY A 77 -2.59 12.93 -21.10
C GLY A 77 -2.74 14.45 -21.17
N ASP A 78 -3.96 14.98 -21.04
CA ASP A 78 -4.24 16.43 -21.16
C ASP A 78 -4.26 17.17 -19.81
N ALA A 79 -3.97 16.49 -18.72
CA ALA A 79 -3.99 17.07 -17.40
C ALA A 79 -2.79 18.00 -17.18
N VAL A 80 -3.05 19.13 -16.52
CA VAL A 80 -2.03 20.14 -16.20
C VAL A 80 -1.81 20.33 -14.70
N VAL A 81 -2.74 19.84 -13.87
CA VAL A 81 -2.65 19.91 -12.41
C VAL A 81 -2.96 18.55 -11.81
N PHE A 82 -2.17 18.17 -10.82
CA PHE A 82 -2.24 16.87 -10.18
C PHE A 82 -2.26 16.99 -8.65
N SER A 83 -2.97 16.07 -7.99
CA SER A 83 -2.82 15.81 -6.55
C SER A 83 -2.67 14.32 -6.32
N THR A 84 -1.74 13.92 -5.47
CA THR A 84 -1.56 12.53 -5.07
C THR A 84 -1.94 12.35 -3.61
N LEU A 85 -2.68 11.28 -3.31
CA LEU A 85 -3.14 10.95 -1.97
C LEU A 85 -2.61 9.57 -1.58
N ASP A 86 -2.15 9.44 -0.33
CA ASP A 86 -1.68 8.19 0.28
C ASP A 86 -2.63 7.81 1.43
N CYS A 87 -3.20 6.63 1.37
CA CYS A 87 -4.10 6.14 2.41
C CYS A 87 -3.32 5.77 3.68
N ASN A 88 -3.78 6.25 4.82
CA ASN A 88 -3.11 5.97 6.10
C ASN A 88 -3.23 4.50 6.48
N SER A 89 -2.17 3.70 6.25
CA SER A 89 -2.18 2.25 6.48
C SER A 89 -3.38 1.58 5.81
N GLY A 90 -3.56 1.80 4.50
CA GLY A 90 -4.78 1.53 3.75
C GLY A 90 -5.48 0.22 4.09
N TYR A 91 -4.75 -0.89 4.16
CA TYR A 91 -5.33 -2.20 4.47
C TYR A 91 -5.94 -2.27 5.88
N TRP A 92 -5.37 -1.59 6.88
CA TRP A 92 -5.93 -1.55 8.23
C TRP A 92 -7.26 -0.78 8.32
N GLN A 93 -7.64 -0.07 7.28
CA GLN A 93 -8.94 0.61 7.24
C GLN A 93 -10.09 -0.33 6.88
N ILE A 94 -9.79 -1.51 6.35
CA ILE A 94 -10.78 -2.54 6.02
C ILE A 94 -10.95 -3.48 7.23
N PRO A 95 -12.17 -3.62 7.78
CA PRO A 95 -12.42 -4.58 8.87
C PRO A 95 -12.32 -6.01 8.35
N LEU A 96 -11.81 -6.91 9.19
CA LEU A 96 -11.86 -8.34 8.92
C LEU A 96 -13.20 -8.93 9.39
N HIS A 97 -13.75 -9.81 8.57
CA HIS A 97 -14.89 -10.62 8.97
C HIS A 97 -14.51 -11.46 10.20
N GLU A 98 -15.41 -11.56 11.19
CA GLU A 98 -15.12 -12.21 12.46
C GLU A 98 -14.63 -13.65 12.32
N ALA A 99 -15.25 -14.43 11.44
CA ALA A 99 -14.86 -15.82 11.15
C ALA A 99 -13.46 -15.98 10.54
N ASP A 100 -12.83 -14.89 10.06
CA ASP A 100 -11.51 -14.90 9.46
C ASP A 100 -10.40 -14.34 10.36
N ARG A 101 -10.77 -13.69 11.48
CA ARG A 101 -9.79 -13.05 12.38
C ARG A 101 -8.77 -14.04 12.93
N ASP A 102 -9.21 -15.20 13.38
CA ASP A 102 -8.34 -16.23 13.95
C ASP A 102 -7.26 -16.71 12.98
N LYS A 103 -7.57 -16.76 11.66
CA LYS A 103 -6.62 -17.13 10.61
C LYS A 103 -5.44 -16.16 10.52
N THR A 104 -5.63 -14.91 10.99
CA THR A 104 -4.58 -13.88 10.97
C THR A 104 -3.72 -13.87 12.23
N THR A 105 -3.92 -14.81 13.14
CA THR A 105 -3.18 -14.89 14.39
C THR A 105 -1.68 -15.01 14.16
N PHE A 106 -0.92 -14.24 14.93
CA PHE A 106 0.54 -14.25 14.91
C PHE A 106 1.12 -14.37 16.31
N CYS A 107 2.30 -14.98 16.39
CA CYS A 107 3.05 -15.14 17.63
C CYS A 107 4.24 -14.18 17.66
N SER A 108 4.29 -13.37 18.69
CA SER A 108 5.37 -12.43 19.01
C SER A 108 6.04 -12.77 20.35
N HIS A 109 7.12 -12.08 20.69
CA HIS A 109 7.69 -12.17 22.02
C HIS A 109 6.81 -11.53 23.11
N ALA A 110 5.86 -10.65 22.72
CA ALA A 110 4.90 -10.01 23.60
C ALA A 110 3.63 -10.86 23.83
N GLY A 111 3.46 -11.96 23.09
CA GLY A 111 2.28 -12.82 23.18
C GLY A 111 1.71 -13.20 21.81
N THR A 112 0.49 -13.68 21.84
CA THR A 112 -0.27 -14.12 20.65
C THR A 112 -1.43 -13.15 20.41
N PHE A 113 -1.55 -12.66 19.18
CA PHE A 113 -2.54 -11.64 18.78
C PHE A 113 -3.16 -12.00 17.44
N ARG A 114 -4.40 -11.53 17.22
CA ARG A 114 -5.08 -11.60 15.92
C ARG A 114 -5.47 -10.21 15.44
N PHE A 115 -5.61 -10.06 14.14
CA PHE A 115 -6.02 -8.80 13.53
C PHE A 115 -7.55 -8.65 13.54
N LEU A 116 -8.02 -7.44 13.85
CA LEU A 116 -9.40 -6.99 13.69
C LEU A 116 -9.60 -6.29 12.34
N ARG A 117 -8.52 -5.81 11.77
CA ARG A 117 -8.43 -5.11 10.49
C ARG A 117 -7.53 -5.89 9.54
N MET A 118 -7.73 -5.73 8.23
CA MET A 118 -6.98 -6.47 7.21
C MET A 118 -5.46 -6.17 7.29
N PRO A 119 -4.61 -7.15 7.62
CA PRO A 119 -3.18 -6.92 7.74
C PRO A 119 -2.48 -6.90 6.37
N PHE A 120 -1.30 -6.29 6.36
CA PHE A 120 -0.37 -6.42 5.26
C PHE A 120 0.13 -7.87 5.14
N GLY A 121 0.43 -8.29 3.91
CA GLY A 121 1.01 -9.61 3.63
C GLY A 121 0.00 -10.72 3.33
N LEU A 122 -1.31 -10.48 3.47
CA LEU A 122 -2.33 -11.43 2.99
C LEU A 122 -2.41 -11.41 1.46
N ARG A 123 -2.55 -12.61 0.87
CA ARG A 123 -2.59 -12.82 -0.59
C ARG A 123 -3.62 -11.93 -1.30
N ASN A 124 -4.80 -11.79 -0.71
CA ASN A 124 -5.94 -11.10 -1.33
C ASN A 124 -6.11 -9.65 -0.84
N ALA A 125 -5.25 -9.16 0.08
CA ALA A 125 -5.37 -7.80 0.60
C ALA A 125 -5.33 -6.73 -0.50
N PRO A 126 -4.43 -6.80 -1.50
CA PRO A 126 -4.43 -5.82 -2.60
C PRO A 126 -5.73 -5.82 -3.41
N ALA A 127 -6.23 -7.00 -3.77
CA ALA A 127 -7.49 -7.15 -4.54
C ALA A 127 -8.70 -6.64 -3.77
N THR A 128 -8.78 -6.96 -2.47
CA THR A 128 -9.86 -6.51 -1.59
C THR A 128 -9.85 -4.99 -1.42
N PHE A 129 -8.68 -4.40 -1.20
CA PHE A 129 -8.54 -2.96 -1.06
C PHE A 129 -8.87 -2.23 -2.36
N GLN A 130 -8.35 -2.69 -3.49
CA GLN A 130 -8.65 -2.11 -4.81
C GLN A 130 -10.17 -2.14 -5.08
N ARG A 131 -10.84 -3.27 -4.83
CA ARG A 131 -12.29 -3.38 -4.99
C ARG A 131 -13.04 -2.40 -4.10
N ALA A 132 -12.65 -2.26 -2.84
CA ALA A 132 -13.27 -1.33 -1.91
C ALA A 132 -13.15 0.13 -2.38
N ILE A 133 -11.95 0.56 -2.78
CA ILE A 133 -11.72 1.91 -3.30
C ILE A 133 -12.45 2.12 -4.64
N ASP A 134 -12.47 1.13 -5.52
CA ASP A 134 -13.19 1.22 -6.79
C ASP A 134 -14.69 1.42 -6.60
N ILE A 135 -15.29 0.79 -5.59
CA ILE A 135 -16.69 0.98 -5.22
C ILE A 135 -16.92 2.39 -4.64
N ILE A 136 -16.05 2.81 -3.72
CA ILE A 136 -16.16 4.13 -3.06
C ILE A 136 -16.04 5.26 -4.10
N LEU A 137 -15.10 5.17 -5.01
CA LEU A 137 -14.83 6.20 -6.02
C LEU A 137 -15.47 5.91 -7.38
N SER A 138 -16.49 5.02 -7.46
CA SER A 138 -17.07 4.54 -8.72
C SER A 138 -17.57 5.65 -9.64
N GLY A 139 -18.10 6.75 -9.09
CA GLY A 139 -18.58 7.91 -9.87
C GLY A 139 -17.48 8.88 -10.31
N LEU A 140 -16.28 8.79 -9.75
CA LEU A 140 -15.17 9.72 -9.93
C LEU A 140 -13.99 9.09 -10.68
N LYS A 141 -13.80 7.79 -10.54
CA LYS A 141 -12.72 7.04 -11.19
C LYS A 141 -12.80 7.19 -12.72
N TRP A 142 -11.66 7.38 -13.38
CA TRP A 142 -11.48 7.65 -14.81
C TRP A 142 -12.00 9.00 -15.30
N ARG A 143 -12.61 9.82 -14.43
CA ARG A 143 -13.09 11.16 -14.75
C ARG A 143 -12.29 12.25 -14.06
N THR A 144 -12.07 12.08 -12.76
CA THR A 144 -11.39 13.06 -11.90
C THR A 144 -10.24 12.46 -11.13
N CYS A 145 -10.23 11.14 -10.94
CA CYS A 145 -9.17 10.44 -10.24
C CYS A 145 -8.90 9.05 -10.84
N LEU A 146 -7.71 8.55 -10.57
CA LEU A 146 -7.32 7.15 -10.79
C LEU A 146 -6.84 6.55 -9.49
N VAL A 147 -7.01 5.25 -9.36
CA VAL A 147 -6.62 4.51 -8.17
C VAL A 147 -5.86 3.26 -8.58
N TYR A 148 -4.69 3.11 -8.04
CA TYR A 148 -3.89 1.90 -8.16
C TYR A 148 -3.41 1.47 -6.78
N LEU A 149 -4.09 0.48 -6.19
CA LEU A 149 -3.87 0.07 -4.80
C LEU A 149 -3.97 1.26 -3.82
N ASP A 150 -2.90 1.53 -3.08
CA ASP A 150 -2.85 2.60 -2.07
C ASP A 150 -2.63 4.02 -2.67
N ASP A 151 -2.29 4.11 -3.97
CA ASP A 151 -1.96 5.35 -4.65
C ASP A 151 -3.19 5.90 -5.39
N ILE A 152 -3.68 7.05 -4.96
CA ILE A 152 -4.77 7.80 -5.61
C ILE A 152 -4.17 9.05 -6.25
N ILE A 153 -4.45 9.28 -7.53
CA ILE A 153 -4.12 10.51 -8.23
C ILE A 153 -5.37 11.22 -8.70
N ILE A 154 -5.48 12.50 -8.39
CA ILE A 154 -6.52 13.42 -8.90
C ILE A 154 -5.87 14.26 -9.98
N TYR A 155 -6.55 14.44 -11.08
CA TYR A 155 -6.02 15.17 -12.24
C TYR A 155 -7.07 16.07 -12.88
N SER A 156 -6.62 17.15 -13.50
CA SER A 156 -7.53 18.14 -14.11
C SER A 156 -6.82 18.94 -15.20
N THR A 157 -7.59 19.45 -16.13
CA THR A 157 -7.13 20.31 -17.23
C THR A 157 -7.07 21.81 -16.85
N SER A 158 -7.64 22.20 -15.69
CA SER A 158 -7.56 23.54 -15.13
C SER A 158 -7.42 23.52 -13.61
N ARG A 159 -6.93 24.63 -13.02
CA ARG A 159 -6.83 24.76 -11.56
C ARG A 159 -8.20 24.90 -10.90
N GLU A 160 -9.13 25.56 -11.55
CA GLU A 160 -10.51 25.75 -11.08
C GLU A 160 -11.23 24.41 -10.97
N ASP A 161 -11.16 23.59 -12.00
CA ASP A 161 -11.72 22.24 -11.96
C ASP A 161 -11.03 21.38 -10.91
N HIS A 162 -9.71 21.58 -10.73
CA HIS A 162 -8.96 20.78 -9.77
C HIS A 162 -9.42 21.00 -8.33
N PHE A 163 -9.79 22.21 -7.95
CA PHE A 163 -10.40 22.47 -6.63
C PHE A 163 -11.66 21.65 -6.41
N ARG A 164 -12.54 21.63 -7.40
CA ARG A 164 -13.78 20.85 -7.35
C ARG A 164 -13.49 19.34 -7.28
N HIS A 165 -12.59 18.84 -8.14
CA HIS A 165 -12.23 17.43 -8.16
C HIS A 165 -11.60 16.96 -6.84
N VAL A 166 -10.71 17.76 -6.25
CA VAL A 166 -10.11 17.46 -4.94
C VAL A 166 -11.17 17.43 -3.85
N ASP A 167 -12.09 18.40 -3.82
CA ASP A 167 -13.18 18.45 -2.84
C ASP A 167 -14.10 17.23 -2.96
N GLU A 168 -14.52 16.88 -4.16
CA GLU A 168 -15.37 15.72 -4.45
C GLU A 168 -14.69 14.41 -3.98
N VAL A 169 -13.42 14.19 -4.32
CA VAL A 169 -12.69 12.98 -3.92
C VAL A 169 -12.51 12.94 -2.41
N LEU A 170 -12.06 14.03 -1.77
CA LEU A 170 -11.86 14.07 -0.32
C LEU A 170 -13.16 13.88 0.45
N THR A 171 -14.26 14.47 -0.02
CA THR A 171 -15.59 14.28 0.56
C THR A 171 -16.03 12.83 0.47
N THR A 172 -15.89 12.22 -0.70
CA THR A 172 -16.26 10.80 -0.92
C THR A 172 -15.45 9.86 -0.02
N LEU A 173 -14.14 10.08 0.10
CA LEU A 173 -13.28 9.28 0.98
C LEU A 173 -13.64 9.47 2.46
N ARG A 174 -13.91 10.72 2.90
CA ARG A 174 -14.34 11.02 4.26
C ARG A 174 -15.67 10.33 4.59
N ASP A 175 -16.65 10.43 3.70
CA ASP A 175 -17.99 9.87 3.90
C ASP A 175 -17.96 8.33 3.93
N ALA A 176 -16.96 7.72 3.26
CA ALA A 176 -16.65 6.30 3.38
C ALA A 176 -15.83 5.94 4.63
N GLY A 177 -15.44 6.91 5.46
CA GLY A 177 -14.66 6.69 6.68
C GLY A 177 -13.18 6.41 6.43
N LEU A 178 -12.66 6.74 5.24
CA LEU A 178 -11.24 6.55 4.91
C LEU A 178 -10.39 7.74 5.36
N SER A 179 -9.22 7.45 5.90
CA SER A 179 -8.26 8.44 6.37
C SER A 179 -7.00 8.48 5.50
N LEU A 180 -6.46 9.68 5.32
CA LEU A 180 -5.29 9.96 4.51
C LEU A 180 -4.07 10.28 5.39
N LYS A 181 -2.88 9.96 4.90
CA LYS A 181 -1.61 10.34 5.50
C LYS A 181 -1.13 11.66 4.91
N LEU A 182 -1.60 12.79 5.45
CA LEU A 182 -1.36 14.14 4.90
C LEU A 182 0.12 14.44 4.59
N LYS A 183 1.06 13.95 5.39
CA LYS A 183 2.51 14.13 5.17
C LYS A 183 3.02 13.51 3.86
N LYS A 184 2.25 12.60 3.27
CA LYS A 184 2.56 11.93 2.00
C LYS A 184 1.63 12.34 0.86
N CYS A 185 0.66 13.20 1.15
CA CYS A 185 -0.22 13.76 0.13
C CYS A 185 0.43 15.01 -0.48
N HIS A 186 0.30 15.14 -1.80
CA HIS A 186 0.77 16.31 -2.53
C HIS A 186 -0.41 16.91 -3.29
N PHE A 187 -0.65 18.20 -3.09
CA PHE A 187 -1.78 18.89 -3.69
C PHE A 187 -1.32 19.97 -4.70
N PHE A 188 -2.11 20.15 -5.76
CA PHE A 188 -1.95 21.21 -6.76
C PHE A 188 -0.55 21.27 -7.38
N LYS A 189 0.02 20.13 -7.77
CA LYS A 189 1.33 20.03 -8.39
C LYS A 189 1.22 20.01 -9.92
N GLU A 190 2.19 20.61 -10.59
CA GLU A 190 2.38 20.50 -12.05
C GLU A 190 3.20 19.29 -12.45
N ALA A 191 3.85 18.64 -11.48
CA ALA A 191 4.58 17.40 -11.67
C ALA A 191 4.42 16.51 -10.44
N VAL A 192 4.17 15.21 -10.66
CA VAL A 192 4.01 14.22 -9.59
C VAL A 192 4.69 12.91 -9.95
N ASP A 193 5.17 12.21 -8.92
CA ASP A 193 5.58 10.82 -9.04
C ASP A 193 4.33 9.93 -8.89
N TYR A 194 4.06 9.11 -9.91
CA TYR A 194 2.96 8.16 -9.89
C TYR A 194 3.36 6.87 -10.60
N LEU A 195 3.17 5.73 -9.96
CA LEU A 195 3.48 4.39 -10.49
C LEU A 195 4.90 4.25 -11.10
N GLY A 196 5.88 4.92 -10.48
CA GLY A 196 7.27 4.87 -10.94
C GLY A 196 7.61 5.79 -12.10
N HIS A 197 6.71 6.67 -12.49
CA HIS A 197 6.88 7.69 -13.52
C HIS A 197 6.75 9.08 -12.92
N VAL A 198 7.44 10.05 -13.53
CA VAL A 198 7.21 11.48 -13.30
C VAL A 198 6.25 11.97 -14.36
N ILE A 199 5.08 12.41 -13.93
CA ILE A 199 4.02 12.90 -14.82
C ILE A 199 4.02 14.41 -14.80
N ARG A 200 4.07 15.01 -15.99
CA ARG A 200 3.98 16.45 -16.25
C ARG A 200 2.95 16.71 -17.35
N PRO A 201 2.46 17.94 -17.53
CA PRO A 201 1.60 18.29 -18.66
C PRO A 201 2.27 17.89 -19.99
N GLY A 202 1.60 17.01 -20.74
CA GLY A 202 2.07 16.55 -22.06
C GLY A 202 3.37 15.74 -22.05
N ARG A 203 3.90 15.36 -20.88
CA ARG A 203 5.19 14.64 -20.79
C ARG A 203 5.17 13.56 -19.71
N LEU A 204 5.61 12.36 -20.11
CA LEU A 204 5.84 11.23 -19.24
C LEU A 204 7.33 10.91 -19.18
N GLU A 205 7.89 10.80 -17.98
CA GLU A 205 9.28 10.44 -17.76
C GLU A 205 9.36 9.25 -16.79
N VAL A 206 10.30 8.33 -17.00
CA VAL A 206 10.58 7.30 -15.99
C VAL A 206 11.29 7.97 -14.81
N ALA A 207 10.82 7.71 -13.58
CA ALA A 207 11.43 8.29 -12.39
C ALA A 207 12.92 7.87 -12.28
N GLU A 208 13.81 8.83 -12.04
CA GLU A 208 15.27 8.59 -12.00
C GLU A 208 15.67 7.47 -11.02
N LYS A 209 14.96 7.34 -9.89
CA LYS A 209 15.17 6.25 -8.92
C LYS A 209 15.03 4.85 -9.53
N ASN A 210 14.22 4.70 -10.58
CA ASN A 210 14.00 3.42 -11.26
C ASN A 210 15.06 3.16 -12.33
N THR A 211 15.70 4.20 -12.84
CA THR A 211 16.77 4.09 -13.85
C THR A 211 18.17 4.10 -13.23
N ALA A 212 18.33 4.60 -12.00
CA ALA A 212 19.61 4.66 -11.31
C ALA A 212 20.24 3.27 -11.15
N ALA A 213 19.47 2.29 -10.72
CA ALA A 213 19.95 0.91 -10.57
C ALA A 213 20.44 0.31 -11.89
N LEU A 214 19.78 0.62 -13.01
CA LEU A 214 20.21 0.19 -14.35
C LEU A 214 21.46 0.93 -14.83
N LYS A 215 21.57 2.24 -14.52
CA LYS A 215 22.76 3.05 -14.87
C LYS A 215 24.01 2.62 -14.09
N GLU A 216 23.84 2.17 -12.85
CA GLU A 216 24.90 1.70 -11.95
C GLU A 216 25.18 0.20 -12.09
N ALA A 217 24.30 -0.56 -12.76
CA ALA A 217 24.44 -1.98 -12.95
C ALA A 217 25.69 -2.29 -13.80
N LYS A 218 26.57 -3.13 -13.26
CA LYS A 218 27.70 -3.63 -14.03
C LYS A 218 27.19 -4.57 -15.11
N LEU A 219 27.66 -4.38 -16.33
CA LEU A 219 27.35 -5.30 -17.42
C LEU A 219 27.74 -6.73 -17.03
N PRO A 220 26.83 -7.71 -17.20
CA PRO A 220 27.12 -9.09 -16.87
C PRO A 220 28.24 -9.61 -17.77
N ARG A 221 29.24 -10.26 -17.16
CA ARG A 221 30.40 -10.82 -17.86
C ARG A 221 30.33 -12.35 -18.01
N THR A 222 29.41 -12.97 -17.29
CA THR A 222 29.21 -14.42 -17.31
C THR A 222 27.75 -14.77 -17.61
N GLN A 223 27.53 -15.99 -18.11
CA GLN A 223 26.17 -16.49 -18.39
C GLN A 223 25.30 -16.59 -17.11
N THR A 224 25.92 -16.81 -15.96
CA THR A 224 25.22 -16.85 -14.66
C THR A 224 24.81 -15.45 -14.22
N GLU A 225 25.67 -14.45 -14.38
CA GLU A 225 25.36 -13.04 -14.13
C GLU A 225 24.27 -12.54 -15.08
N LEU A 226 24.30 -12.96 -16.35
CA LEU A 226 23.25 -12.57 -17.32
C LEU A 226 21.86 -13.13 -16.95
N LYS A 227 21.79 -14.31 -16.32
CA LYS A 227 20.54 -14.89 -15.86
C LYS A 227 20.00 -14.24 -14.59
N SER A 228 20.84 -13.54 -13.83
CA SER A 228 20.47 -12.82 -12.59
C SER A 228 20.29 -11.29 -12.82
N PHE A 229 20.64 -10.81 -13.99
CA PHE A 229 20.45 -9.44 -14.44
C PHE A 229 19.03 -9.23 -15.00
#